data_754bbb48f167ebe277b8d5e3e10187f2
#
_entry.id   754bbb48f167ebe277b8d5e3e10187f2
#
_cell.length_a   1.000
_cell.length_b   1.000
_cell.length_c   1.000
_cell.angle_alpha   90.00
_cell.angle_beta   90.00
_cell.angle_gamma   90.00
#
_symmetry.space_group_name_H-M   'P 1'
#
loop_
_entity.id
_entity.type
_entity.pdbx_description
1 polymer ?
#
loop_
_entity_poly.entity_id
_entity_poly.type
_entity_poly.pdbx_seq_one_letter_code
_entity_poly.pdbx_strand_id
1 'polypeptide(L)'
;MAQVSKELGVIAVLAKRMVEERLPKALELKERIDRGELLNGLDLNFLEQVVKDATEIMPKVKDDPRLSQVAGRMLQLYKEITTKALENEQAKKN
;
A
#
# COMPACT_ATOMS: atom_id res chain seq x y z
N MET A 1 27.89 -11.85 -12.40
CA MET A 1 27.90 -11.53 -11.01
C MET A 1 27.21 -10.23 -10.72
N ALA A 2 27.78 -9.17 -11.20
CA ALA A 2 27.31 -7.86 -10.84
C ALA A 2 25.91 -7.55 -11.34
N GLN A 3 25.48 -8.20 -12.38
CA GLN A 3 24.17 -7.91 -12.97
C GLN A 3 23.00 -8.26 -12.08
N VAL A 4 23.21 -9.24 -11.21
CA VAL A 4 22.16 -9.64 -10.29
C VAL A 4 21.75 -8.49 -9.39
N SER A 5 22.73 -7.68 -9.02
CA SER A 5 22.52 -6.66 -8.02
C SER A 5 21.58 -5.53 -8.46
N LYS A 6 21.49 -5.24 -9.75
CA LYS A 6 20.62 -4.14 -10.20
C LYS A 6 19.15 -4.45 -9.95
N GLU A 7 18.72 -5.63 -10.37
CA GLU A 7 17.32 -6.05 -10.14
C GLU A 7 17.04 -6.25 -8.67
N LEU A 8 17.96 -6.92 -7.95
CA LEU A 8 17.79 -7.13 -6.52
C LEU A 8 17.83 -5.82 -5.76
N GLY A 9 18.63 -4.85 -6.22
CA GLY A 9 18.67 -3.54 -5.60
C GLY A 9 17.34 -2.81 -5.71
N VAL A 10 16.68 -2.88 -6.86
CA VAL A 10 15.39 -2.27 -7.05
C VAL A 10 14.35 -2.91 -6.13
N ILE A 11 14.35 -4.25 -6.09
CA ILE A 11 13.43 -4.98 -5.23
C ILE A 11 13.65 -4.61 -3.76
N ALA A 12 14.90 -4.55 -3.33
CA ALA A 12 15.23 -4.22 -1.95
C ALA A 12 14.76 -2.82 -1.57
N VAL A 13 14.93 -1.85 -2.46
CA VAL A 13 14.48 -0.48 -2.22
C VAL A 13 12.97 -0.41 -2.12
N LEU A 14 12.26 -1.07 -3.05
CA LEU A 14 10.81 -1.07 -3.03
C LEU A 14 10.27 -1.77 -1.78
N ALA A 15 10.86 -2.91 -1.43
CA ALA A 15 10.44 -3.66 -0.25
C ALA A 15 10.66 -2.85 1.03
N LYS A 16 11.81 -2.20 1.14
CA LYS A 16 12.11 -1.38 2.30
C LYS A 16 11.13 -0.21 2.41
N ARG A 17 10.84 0.44 1.30
CA ARG A 17 9.88 1.53 1.28
C ARG A 17 8.51 1.07 1.74
N MET A 18 8.09 -0.10 1.26
CA MET A 18 6.78 -0.63 1.64
C MET A 18 6.70 -0.94 3.12
N VAL A 19 7.71 -1.61 3.67
CA VAL A 19 7.69 -2.02 5.06
C VAL A 19 7.90 -0.84 6.01
N GLU A 20 8.84 0.04 5.70
CA GLU A 20 9.22 1.10 6.63
C GLU A 20 8.41 2.38 6.49
N GLU A 21 7.89 2.66 5.29
CA GLU A 21 7.18 3.91 5.04
C GLU A 21 5.71 3.70 4.70
N ARG A 22 5.42 2.84 3.71
CA ARG A 22 4.04 2.71 3.23
C ARG A 22 3.14 1.96 4.19
N LEU A 23 3.62 0.84 4.73
CA LEU A 23 2.78 0.03 5.60
C LEU A 23 2.37 0.76 6.89
N PRO A 24 3.31 1.37 7.64
CA PRO A 24 2.90 2.12 8.84
C PRO A 24 1.92 3.24 8.52
N LYS A 25 2.16 3.95 7.43
CA LYS A 25 1.28 5.06 7.04
C LYS A 25 -0.09 4.58 6.60
N ALA A 26 -0.13 3.43 5.92
CA ALA A 26 -1.41 2.84 5.51
C ALA A 26 -2.23 2.40 6.72
N LEU A 27 -1.57 1.83 7.73
CA LEU A 27 -2.26 1.44 8.95
C LEU A 27 -2.81 2.65 9.71
N GLU A 28 -2.04 3.72 9.73
CA GLU A 28 -2.46 4.98 10.32
C GLU A 28 -3.68 5.55 9.61
N LEU A 29 -3.63 5.52 8.27
CA LEU A 29 -4.75 5.99 7.46
C LEU A 29 -5.98 5.14 7.70
N LYS A 30 -5.81 3.82 7.79
CA LYS A 30 -6.91 2.93 8.06
C LYS A 30 -7.60 3.29 9.38
N GLU A 31 -6.82 3.58 10.42
CA GLU A 31 -7.40 3.98 11.69
C GLU A 31 -8.25 5.24 11.56
N ARG A 32 -7.76 6.24 10.84
CA ARG A 32 -8.52 7.47 10.63
C ARG A 32 -9.84 7.21 9.91
N ILE A 33 -9.76 6.42 8.85
CA ILE A 33 -10.95 6.12 8.05
C ILE A 33 -11.93 5.26 8.83
N ASP A 34 -11.43 4.33 9.63
CA ASP A 34 -12.30 3.49 10.47
C ASP A 34 -13.04 4.33 11.52
N ARG A 35 -12.51 5.50 11.88
CA ARG A 35 -13.19 6.43 12.80
C ARG A 35 -14.23 7.29 12.08
N GLY A 36 -14.40 7.14 10.80
CA GLY A 36 -15.41 7.87 10.05
C GLY A 36 -14.90 9.06 9.25
N GLU A 37 -13.58 9.27 9.21
CA GLU A 37 -13.02 10.37 8.44
C GLU A 37 -13.11 10.11 6.94
N LEU A 38 -13.01 11.19 6.17
CA LEU A 38 -12.99 11.10 4.71
C LEU A 38 -11.57 11.19 4.19
N LEU A 39 -11.34 10.60 3.02
CA LEU A 39 -10.05 10.73 2.34
C LEU A 39 -9.90 12.12 1.77
N ASN A 40 -8.71 12.71 1.94
CA ASN A 40 -8.39 13.99 1.32
C ASN A 40 -7.43 13.76 0.13
N GLY A 41 -7.04 14.84 -0.55
CA GLY A 41 -6.19 14.72 -1.73
C GLY A 41 -4.84 14.08 -1.46
N LEU A 42 -4.23 14.38 -0.31
CA LEU A 42 -2.96 13.78 0.05
C LEU A 42 -3.11 12.28 0.32
N ASP A 43 -4.21 11.89 0.96
CA ASP A 43 -4.50 10.49 1.20
C ASP A 43 -4.65 9.73 -0.12
N LEU A 44 -5.34 10.32 -1.08
CA LEU A 44 -5.56 9.70 -2.39
C LEU A 44 -4.24 9.53 -3.14
N ASN A 45 -3.39 10.54 -3.11
CA ASN A 45 -2.06 10.45 -3.72
C ASN A 45 -1.23 9.33 -3.08
N PHE A 46 -1.30 9.24 -1.75
CA PHE A 46 -0.58 8.18 -1.04
C PHE A 46 -1.09 6.80 -1.46
N LEU A 47 -2.40 6.63 -1.52
CA LEU A 47 -2.99 5.34 -1.91
C LEU A 47 -2.63 4.96 -3.35
N GLU A 48 -2.56 5.93 -4.27
CA GLU A 48 -2.10 5.66 -5.62
C GLU A 48 -0.68 5.12 -5.63
N GLN A 49 0.20 5.70 -4.81
CA GLN A 49 1.58 5.25 -4.73
C GLN A 49 1.66 3.84 -4.13
N VAL A 50 0.82 3.55 -3.15
CA VAL A 50 0.76 2.22 -2.56
C VAL A 50 0.43 1.17 -3.61
N VAL A 51 -0.62 1.42 -4.39
CA VAL A 51 -1.03 0.48 -5.44
C VAL A 51 0.04 0.34 -6.50
N LYS A 52 0.63 1.46 -6.91
CA LYS A 52 1.68 1.45 -7.92
C LYS A 52 2.87 0.63 -7.46
N ASP A 53 3.36 0.89 -6.26
CA ASP A 53 4.53 0.18 -5.73
C ASP A 53 4.22 -1.31 -5.54
N ALA A 54 3.07 -1.65 -4.98
CA ALA A 54 2.70 -3.04 -4.74
C ALA A 54 2.52 -3.79 -6.06
N THR A 55 1.88 -3.17 -7.03
CA THR A 55 1.65 -3.78 -8.33
C THR A 55 2.96 -4.00 -9.09
N GLU A 56 3.88 -3.05 -8.96
CA GLU A 56 5.17 -3.14 -9.61
C GLU A 56 6.04 -4.25 -9.02
N ILE A 57 6.05 -4.37 -7.69
CA ILE A 57 6.92 -5.33 -7.04
C ILE A 57 6.35 -6.76 -7.06
N MET A 58 5.04 -6.91 -7.09
CA MET A 58 4.41 -8.22 -6.97
C MET A 58 4.96 -9.28 -7.93
N PRO A 59 5.05 -9.02 -9.26
CA PRO A 59 5.58 -10.04 -10.17
C PRO A 59 7.05 -10.35 -9.95
N LYS A 60 7.78 -9.42 -9.32
CA LYS A 60 9.21 -9.59 -9.07
C LYS A 60 9.49 -10.41 -7.81
N VAL A 61 8.53 -10.51 -6.91
CA VAL A 61 8.72 -11.18 -5.62
C VAL A 61 7.78 -12.36 -5.42
N LYS A 62 7.14 -12.83 -6.48
CA LYS A 62 6.16 -13.91 -6.36
C LYS A 62 6.75 -15.18 -5.77
N ASP A 63 8.05 -15.37 -5.92
CA ASP A 63 8.74 -16.54 -5.38
C ASP A 63 9.32 -16.30 -3.99
N ASP A 64 9.13 -15.11 -3.43
CA ASP A 64 9.57 -14.78 -2.08
C ASP A 64 8.33 -14.60 -1.20
N PRO A 65 8.01 -15.59 -0.36
CA PRO A 65 6.77 -15.53 0.43
C PRO A 65 6.66 -14.32 1.32
N ARG A 66 7.77 -13.85 1.89
CA ARG A 66 7.71 -12.71 2.81
C ARG A 66 7.39 -11.42 2.08
N LEU A 67 8.07 -11.19 0.97
CA LEU A 67 7.85 -9.95 0.21
C LEU A 67 6.50 -9.96 -0.50
N SER A 68 6.07 -11.11 -1.02
CA SER A 68 4.76 -11.19 -1.64
C SER A 68 3.64 -11.00 -0.62
N GLN A 69 3.85 -11.44 0.62
CA GLN A 69 2.87 -11.20 1.69
C GLN A 69 2.75 -9.72 2.00
N VAL A 70 3.88 -9.01 2.07
CA VAL A 70 3.85 -7.56 2.32
C VAL A 70 3.11 -6.84 1.20
N ALA A 71 3.42 -7.17 -0.04
CA ALA A 71 2.75 -6.54 -1.18
C ALA A 71 1.25 -6.84 -1.17
N GLY A 72 0.89 -8.08 -0.89
CA GLY A 72 -0.51 -8.47 -0.78
C GLY A 72 -1.23 -7.75 0.34
N ARG A 73 -0.56 -7.58 1.48
CA ARG A 73 -1.13 -6.86 2.62
C ARG A 73 -1.39 -5.40 2.26
N MET A 74 -0.47 -4.78 1.51
CA MET A 74 -0.65 -3.40 1.08
C MET A 74 -1.89 -3.26 0.18
N LEU A 75 -2.07 -4.18 -0.75
CA LEU A 75 -3.23 -4.16 -1.63
C LEU A 75 -4.52 -4.41 -0.86
N GLN A 76 -4.48 -5.28 0.14
CA GLN A 76 -5.63 -5.53 0.99
C GLN A 76 -6.01 -4.29 1.80
N LEU A 77 -5.01 -3.60 2.37
CA LEU A 77 -5.25 -2.36 3.09
C LEU A 77 -5.85 -1.30 2.18
N TYR A 78 -5.35 -1.19 0.96
CA TYR A 78 -5.92 -0.27 0.00
C TYR A 78 -7.41 -0.54 -0.20
N LYS A 79 -7.77 -1.79 -0.40
CA LYS A 79 -9.17 -2.17 -0.60
C LYS A 79 -10.02 -1.86 0.63
N GLU A 80 -9.52 -2.19 1.81
CA GLU A 80 -10.25 -1.94 3.05
C GLU A 80 -10.47 -0.45 3.28
N ILE A 81 -9.41 0.34 3.08
CA ILE A 81 -9.48 1.78 3.29
C ILE A 81 -10.46 2.43 2.31
N THR A 82 -10.37 2.09 1.04
CA THR A 82 -11.22 2.73 0.05
C THR A 82 -12.68 2.31 0.19
N THR A 83 -12.93 1.07 0.56
CA THR A 83 -14.28 0.59 0.80
C THR A 83 -14.91 1.33 1.98
N LYS A 84 -14.18 1.42 3.09
CA LYS A 84 -14.68 2.11 4.27
C LYS A 84 -14.84 3.62 4.02
N ALA A 85 -13.91 4.21 3.27
CA ALA A 85 -14.00 5.63 2.93
C ALA A 85 -15.26 5.93 2.13
N LEU A 86 -15.61 5.05 1.20
CA LEU A 86 -16.83 5.21 0.43
C LEU A 86 -18.07 5.14 1.32
N GLU A 87 -18.08 4.21 2.26
CA GLU A 87 -19.16 4.10 3.23
C GLU A 87 -19.29 5.37 4.07
N ASN A 88 -18.15 5.91 4.51
CA ASN A 88 -18.15 7.14 5.31
C ASN A 88 -18.71 8.31 4.50
N GLU A 89 -18.35 8.38 3.22
CA GLU A 89 -18.82 9.43 2.35
C GLU A 89 -20.33 9.35 2.17
N GLN A 90 -20.84 8.15 1.96
CA GLN A 90 -22.30 7.94 1.82
C GLN A 90 -23.04 8.26 3.11
N ALA A 91 -22.47 7.91 4.25
CA ALA A 91 -23.07 8.22 5.53
C ALA A 91 -23.19 9.72 5.76
N LYS A 92 -22.21 10.49 5.30
CA LYS A 92 -22.25 11.95 5.45
C LYS A 92 -23.24 12.64 4.51
N LYS A 93 -23.59 11.99 3.41
CA LYS A 93 -24.57 12.54 2.47
C LYS A 93 -26.00 12.35 2.95
N ASN A 94 -26.19 11.42 3.85
CA ASN A 94 -27.50 11.14 4.41
C ASN A 94 -27.70 11.99 5.67
#